data_2d04524a35e0fe5014eaae429608d743
#
_entry.id   2d04524a35e0fe5014eaae429608d743
#
_cell.length_a   1.000
_cell.length_b   1.000
_cell.length_c   1.000
_cell.angle_alpha   90.00
_cell.angle_beta   90.00
_cell.angle_gamma   90.00
#
_symmetry.space_group_name_H-M   'P 1'
#
loop_
_entity.id
_entity.type
_entity.pdbx_description
1 polymer ?
#
loop_
_entity_poly.entity_id
_entity_poly.type
_entity_poly.pdbx_seq_one_letter_code
_entity_poly.pdbx_strand_id
1 'polypeptide(L)'
;APAVAAAAASVTEDTQITTSGTLPTPSDTDVHDTVSFLTQRGAPGTYGTFTLSADGSYTYALNNTSPTVQGLGVEETLTDTFTYTVSDGHGGTASNTLTLTINGTNDTPSVGPTFGFVTEDTLTVLNGALSTPTDPDTHDIPVFVAKTAETGLYGSLTLRADGTYTYTLNNSMNAVQGLGQGE
;
A
#
# COMPACT_ATOMS: atom_id res chain seq x y z
N ALA A 1 8.21 18.44 -39.79
CA ALA A 1 7.48 17.44 -39.01
C ALA A 1 7.91 17.52 -37.53
N PRO A 2 6.95 17.49 -36.60
CA PRO A 2 7.24 17.65 -35.20
C PRO A 2 8.01 16.45 -34.63
N ALA A 3 8.68 16.67 -33.49
CA ALA A 3 9.35 15.65 -32.68
C ALA A 3 9.15 15.95 -31.18
N VAL A 4 9.03 14.92 -30.37
CA VAL A 4 8.90 15.04 -28.93
C VAL A 4 9.61 13.87 -28.24
N ALA A 5 10.31 14.14 -27.13
CA ALA A 5 11.05 13.12 -26.36
C ALA A 5 10.15 12.38 -25.37
N ALA A 6 10.57 11.19 -24.93
CA ALA A 6 9.92 10.46 -23.84
C ALA A 6 10.07 11.17 -22.48
N ALA A 7 9.19 10.89 -21.57
CA ALA A 7 9.19 11.44 -20.21
C ALA A 7 9.00 10.33 -19.17
N ALA A 8 9.43 10.62 -17.93
CA ALA A 8 9.21 9.75 -16.78
C ALA A 8 8.87 10.58 -15.54
N ALA A 9 8.06 10.02 -14.66
CA ALA A 9 7.73 10.57 -13.37
C ALA A 9 7.45 9.43 -12.38
N SER A 10 7.22 9.75 -11.10
CA SER A 10 6.91 8.76 -10.09
C SER A 10 5.82 9.27 -9.14
N VAL A 11 5.15 8.33 -8.52
CA VAL A 11 4.28 8.48 -7.37
C VAL A 11 4.65 7.42 -6.33
N THR A 12 4.18 7.60 -5.11
CA THR A 12 4.36 6.63 -4.03
C THR A 12 3.00 6.45 -3.39
N GLU A 13 2.56 5.19 -3.27
CA GLU A 13 1.29 4.93 -2.60
C GLU A 13 1.27 5.51 -1.19
N ASP A 14 0.08 5.75 -0.67
CA ASP A 14 -0.22 6.30 0.65
C ASP A 14 0.36 7.68 0.95
N THR A 15 1.50 8.04 0.37
CA THR A 15 2.22 9.29 0.70
C THR A 15 2.20 10.32 -0.42
N GLN A 16 2.41 9.94 -1.66
CA GLN A 16 2.42 10.82 -2.84
C GLN A 16 1.58 10.22 -3.98
N ILE A 17 0.29 10.18 -3.80
CA ILE A 17 -0.67 9.58 -4.73
C ILE A 17 -0.96 10.43 -5.99
N THR A 18 -0.40 11.60 -6.08
CA THR A 18 -0.52 12.48 -7.27
C THR A 18 0.83 13.05 -7.66
N THR A 19 1.03 13.22 -8.96
CA THR A 19 2.18 13.96 -9.49
C THR A 19 1.75 14.88 -10.62
N SER A 20 2.49 15.97 -10.81
CA SER A 20 2.28 16.91 -11.90
C SER A 20 3.62 17.38 -12.46
N GLY A 21 3.62 17.77 -13.70
CA GLY A 21 4.83 18.27 -14.37
C GLY A 21 4.53 18.83 -15.74
N THR A 22 5.59 19.02 -16.52
CA THR A 22 5.50 19.44 -17.92
C THR A 22 6.28 18.44 -18.76
N LEU A 23 5.68 17.98 -19.84
CA LEU A 23 6.33 17.11 -20.82
C LEU A 23 7.46 17.86 -21.53
N PRO A 24 8.46 17.15 -22.09
CA PRO A 24 9.54 17.77 -22.84
C PRO A 24 9.01 18.66 -23.98
N THR A 25 9.59 19.85 -24.12
CA THR A 25 9.20 20.79 -25.16
C THR A 25 9.35 20.14 -26.53
N PRO A 26 8.28 20.08 -27.34
CA PRO A 26 8.37 19.55 -28.69
C PRO A 26 9.13 20.51 -29.61
N SER A 27 9.66 20.00 -30.70
CA SER A 27 10.35 20.77 -31.75
C SER A 27 9.78 20.46 -33.14
N ASP A 28 9.89 21.40 -34.04
CA ASP A 28 9.64 21.20 -35.46
C ASP A 28 10.78 21.79 -36.28
N THR A 29 11.04 21.22 -37.45
CA THR A 29 11.99 21.76 -38.44
C THR A 29 11.42 22.96 -39.20
N ASP A 30 10.11 23.07 -39.25
CA ASP A 30 9.42 24.17 -39.94
C ASP A 30 9.24 25.35 -38.98
N VAL A 31 10.09 26.36 -39.09
CA VAL A 31 10.27 27.43 -38.09
C VAL A 31 9.05 28.34 -37.86
N HIS A 32 8.02 28.22 -38.67
CA HIS A 32 6.77 28.98 -38.56
C HIS A 32 5.62 28.16 -37.96
N ASP A 33 5.85 26.85 -37.68
CA ASP A 33 4.84 25.98 -37.10
C ASP A 33 4.83 26.08 -35.57
N THR A 34 3.64 26.10 -35.00
CA THR A 34 3.45 26.08 -33.57
C THR A 34 3.02 24.68 -33.15
N VAL A 35 3.93 23.96 -32.51
CA VAL A 35 3.65 22.60 -32.01
C VAL A 35 2.93 22.66 -30.69
N SER A 36 1.85 21.91 -30.57
CA SER A 36 1.06 21.78 -29.34
C SER A 36 0.73 20.32 -29.02
N PHE A 37 0.50 20.02 -27.74
CA PHE A 37 0.07 18.70 -27.32
C PHE A 37 -1.42 18.49 -27.60
N LEU A 38 -1.78 17.27 -28.02
CA LEU A 38 -3.18 16.84 -28.06
C LEU A 38 -3.64 16.56 -26.60
N THR A 39 -4.65 17.31 -26.17
CA THR A 39 -5.14 17.24 -24.80
C THR A 39 -5.76 15.90 -24.47
N GLN A 40 -5.55 15.41 -23.26
CA GLN A 40 -6.20 14.24 -22.70
C GLN A 40 -6.84 14.61 -21.36
N ARG A 41 -8.07 14.17 -21.12
CA ARG A 41 -8.82 14.50 -19.90
C ARG A 41 -9.22 13.22 -19.18
N GLY A 42 -8.56 12.94 -18.06
CA GLY A 42 -8.83 11.77 -17.26
C GLY A 42 -8.66 10.46 -18.04
N ALA A 43 -7.62 10.37 -18.88
CA ALA A 43 -7.32 9.15 -19.63
C ALA A 43 -7.03 8.01 -18.62
N PRO A 44 -7.77 6.87 -18.70
CA PRO A 44 -7.56 5.78 -17.79
C PRO A 44 -6.23 5.08 -18.08
N GLY A 45 -5.43 4.87 -17.04
CA GLY A 45 -4.30 3.95 -17.01
C GLY A 45 -4.67 2.64 -16.34
N THR A 46 -3.69 1.80 -16.10
CA THR A 46 -3.89 0.55 -15.35
C THR A 46 -4.10 0.82 -13.87
N TYR A 47 -3.37 1.78 -13.32
CA TYR A 47 -3.34 2.06 -11.88
C TYR A 47 -3.78 3.48 -11.51
N GLY A 48 -4.10 4.32 -12.49
CA GLY A 48 -4.50 5.70 -12.23
C GLY A 48 -5.10 6.41 -13.43
N THR A 49 -5.19 7.74 -13.33
CA THR A 49 -5.73 8.58 -14.39
C THR A 49 -4.77 9.71 -14.77
N PHE A 50 -4.67 9.98 -16.05
CA PHE A 50 -3.78 10.99 -16.63
C PHE A 50 -4.54 12.11 -17.30
N THR A 51 -4.11 13.35 -17.09
CA THR A 51 -4.64 14.53 -17.76
C THR A 51 -3.46 15.31 -18.36
N LEU A 52 -3.60 15.72 -19.62
CA LEU A 52 -2.61 16.49 -20.36
C LEU A 52 -3.26 17.70 -20.99
N SER A 53 -2.64 18.86 -20.82
CA SER A 53 -3.02 20.14 -21.44
C SER A 53 -2.24 20.40 -22.71
N ALA A 54 -2.71 21.34 -23.55
CA ALA A 54 -2.09 21.69 -24.84
C ALA A 54 -0.69 22.31 -24.67
N ASP A 55 -0.39 22.90 -23.55
CA ASP A 55 0.93 23.47 -23.20
C ASP A 55 1.94 22.41 -22.67
N GLY A 56 1.55 21.15 -22.60
CA GLY A 56 2.37 20.05 -22.08
C GLY A 56 2.31 19.86 -20.58
N SER A 57 1.60 20.70 -19.84
CA SER A 57 1.37 20.47 -18.42
C SER A 57 0.49 19.25 -18.21
N TYR A 58 0.86 18.39 -17.24
CA TYR A 58 0.13 17.16 -16.95
C TYR A 58 -0.09 16.96 -15.46
N THR A 59 -1.09 16.14 -15.15
CA THR A 59 -1.31 15.58 -13.84
C THR A 59 -1.59 14.08 -13.96
N TYR A 60 -1.11 13.31 -12.99
CA TYR A 60 -1.45 11.90 -12.80
C TYR A 60 -1.98 11.71 -11.38
N ALA A 61 -3.05 10.96 -11.24
CA ALA A 61 -3.64 10.58 -9.98
C ALA A 61 -3.71 9.06 -9.87
N LEU A 62 -3.00 8.50 -8.88
CA LEU A 62 -2.96 7.07 -8.58
C LEU A 62 -4.30 6.63 -7.98
N ASN A 63 -4.79 5.45 -8.37
CA ASN A 63 -5.88 4.79 -7.66
C ASN A 63 -5.32 4.06 -6.42
N ASN A 64 -5.12 4.81 -5.36
CA ASN A 64 -4.54 4.30 -4.10
C ASN A 64 -5.43 3.26 -3.39
N THR A 65 -6.68 3.07 -3.80
CA THR A 65 -7.57 2.05 -3.23
C THR A 65 -7.51 0.72 -3.97
N SER A 66 -6.69 0.62 -5.02
CA SER A 66 -6.48 -0.63 -5.76
C SER A 66 -5.76 -1.65 -4.88
N PRO A 67 -6.28 -2.86 -4.69
CA PRO A 67 -5.57 -3.91 -3.94
C PRO A 67 -4.19 -4.27 -4.53
N THR A 68 -3.99 -4.09 -5.83
CA THR A 68 -2.70 -4.32 -6.48
C THR A 68 -1.69 -3.23 -6.13
N VAL A 69 -2.14 -2.00 -5.93
CA VAL A 69 -1.30 -0.89 -5.49
C VAL A 69 -0.97 -1.05 -4.01
N GLN A 70 -1.98 -1.26 -3.18
CA GLN A 70 -1.83 -1.49 -1.73
C GLN A 70 -1.09 -2.79 -1.37
N GLY A 71 -0.86 -3.67 -2.32
CA GLY A 71 -0.07 -4.88 -2.11
C GLY A 71 1.41 -4.72 -2.43
N LEU A 72 1.89 -3.49 -2.65
CA LEU A 72 3.29 -3.19 -2.91
C LEU A 72 4.02 -2.92 -1.59
N GLY A 73 4.95 -3.77 -1.24
CA GLY A 73 5.86 -3.51 -0.13
C GLY A 73 7.00 -2.55 -0.50
N VAL A 74 7.87 -2.30 0.48
CA VAL A 74 9.07 -1.47 0.30
C VAL A 74 9.94 -1.99 -0.84
N GLU A 75 10.43 -1.08 -1.70
CA GLU A 75 11.25 -1.36 -2.88
C GLU A 75 10.50 -2.08 -4.03
N GLU A 76 9.24 -2.39 -3.87
CA GLU A 76 8.41 -2.90 -4.95
C GLU A 76 7.85 -1.77 -5.80
N THR A 77 7.65 -2.03 -7.09
CA THR A 77 7.16 -1.02 -8.02
C THR A 77 6.20 -1.59 -9.05
N LEU A 78 5.28 -0.74 -9.49
CA LEU A 78 4.47 -0.94 -10.68
C LEU A 78 4.75 0.17 -11.69
N THR A 79 4.30 -0.04 -12.93
CA THR A 79 4.50 0.95 -14.00
C THR A 79 3.18 1.19 -14.72
N ASP A 80 2.83 2.47 -14.86
CA ASP A 80 1.76 2.93 -15.74
C ASP A 80 2.36 3.71 -16.92
N THR A 81 1.76 3.63 -18.11
CA THR A 81 2.32 4.22 -19.31
C THR A 81 1.24 4.92 -20.12
N PHE A 82 1.48 6.18 -20.47
CA PHE A 82 0.58 6.99 -21.29
C PHE A 82 1.26 7.48 -22.54
N THR A 83 0.65 7.19 -23.69
CA THR A 83 1.10 7.77 -24.96
C THR A 83 0.55 9.18 -25.10
N TYR A 84 1.40 10.13 -25.41
CA TYR A 84 1.02 11.49 -25.76
C TYR A 84 1.48 11.86 -27.18
N THR A 85 0.73 12.74 -27.77
CA THR A 85 0.93 13.15 -29.18
C THR A 85 1.01 14.65 -29.27
N VAL A 86 1.89 15.16 -30.14
CA VAL A 86 1.99 16.55 -30.53
C VAL A 86 1.60 16.73 -31.98
N SER A 87 1.08 17.91 -32.32
CA SER A 87 0.72 18.29 -33.70
C SER A 87 1.27 19.66 -34.03
N ASP A 88 1.70 19.84 -35.29
CA ASP A 88 2.14 21.11 -35.85
C ASP A 88 0.97 21.98 -36.40
N GLY A 89 -0.26 21.48 -36.36
CA GLY A 89 -1.44 22.16 -36.91
C GLY A 89 -1.58 22.06 -38.42
N HIS A 90 -0.61 21.50 -39.15
CA HIS A 90 -0.58 21.34 -40.59
C HIS A 90 -0.65 19.89 -41.06
N GLY A 91 -1.01 18.98 -40.14
CA GLY A 91 -1.17 17.55 -40.42
C GLY A 91 0.01 16.68 -40.01
N GLY A 92 1.13 17.26 -39.58
CA GLY A 92 2.24 16.52 -38.97
C GLY A 92 1.95 16.22 -37.52
N THR A 93 2.32 14.99 -37.09
CA THR A 93 2.20 14.54 -35.71
C THR A 93 3.41 13.71 -35.27
N ALA A 94 3.72 13.75 -33.98
CA ALA A 94 4.69 12.84 -33.36
C ALA A 94 4.17 12.37 -31.99
N SER A 95 4.51 11.16 -31.63
CA SER A 95 4.07 10.58 -30.33
C SER A 95 5.25 10.05 -29.56
N ASN A 96 5.11 10.07 -28.24
CA ASN A 96 6.03 9.41 -27.32
C ASN A 96 5.28 9.00 -26.05
N THR A 97 5.97 8.45 -25.06
CA THR A 97 5.37 7.91 -23.83
C THR A 97 5.85 8.63 -22.59
N LEU A 98 4.94 8.83 -21.65
CA LEU A 98 5.23 9.12 -20.24
C LEU A 98 5.14 7.81 -19.47
N THR A 99 6.22 7.44 -18.80
CA THR A 99 6.28 6.29 -17.92
C THR A 99 6.18 6.75 -16.47
N LEU A 100 5.16 6.28 -15.75
CA LEU A 100 4.92 6.54 -14.33
C LEU A 100 5.41 5.33 -13.54
N THR A 101 6.36 5.51 -12.65
CA THR A 101 6.75 4.51 -11.65
C THR A 101 5.92 4.72 -10.39
N ILE A 102 5.26 3.68 -9.93
CA ILE A 102 4.50 3.65 -8.69
C ILE A 102 5.37 2.89 -7.70
N ASN A 103 5.77 3.54 -6.62
CA ASN A 103 6.59 2.93 -5.57
C ASN A 103 5.68 2.47 -4.44
N GLY A 104 5.97 1.28 -3.90
CA GLY A 104 5.33 0.76 -2.71
C GLY A 104 5.89 1.35 -1.42
N THR A 105 5.10 1.27 -0.37
CA THR A 105 5.48 1.57 1.01
C THR A 105 5.09 0.39 1.90
N ASN A 106 5.66 0.31 3.10
CA ASN A 106 5.24 -0.73 4.03
C ASN A 106 3.89 -0.39 4.66
N ASP A 107 2.97 -1.28 4.51
CA ASP A 107 1.70 -1.26 5.24
C ASP A 107 1.85 -1.92 6.63
N THR A 108 0.88 -1.68 7.49
CA THR A 108 0.91 -2.24 8.85
C THR A 108 0.08 -3.51 8.92
N PRO A 109 0.65 -4.63 9.38
CA PRO A 109 -0.12 -5.85 9.57
C PRO A 109 -1.22 -5.68 10.61
N SER A 110 -2.28 -6.45 10.45
CA SER A 110 -3.41 -6.49 11.36
C SER A 110 -3.66 -7.91 11.88
N VAL A 111 -4.20 -7.99 13.10
CA VAL A 111 -4.60 -9.24 13.73
C VAL A 111 -5.91 -9.06 14.48
N GLY A 112 -6.83 -10.00 14.31
CA GLY A 112 -8.11 -10.00 15.01
C GLY A 112 -7.95 -10.35 16.50
N PRO A 113 -8.92 -9.94 17.36
CA PRO A 113 -8.92 -10.31 18.76
C PRO A 113 -9.10 -11.82 18.93
N THR A 114 -8.48 -12.38 19.96
CA THR A 114 -8.66 -13.78 20.38
C THR A 114 -9.12 -13.80 21.83
N PHE A 115 -10.09 -14.64 22.11
CA PHE A 115 -10.68 -14.79 23.44
C PHE A 115 -10.44 -16.20 23.96
N GLY A 116 -10.21 -16.32 25.26
CA GLY A 116 -10.08 -17.59 25.95
C GLY A 116 -10.58 -17.45 27.38
N PHE A 117 -10.82 -18.56 28.04
CA PHE A 117 -11.24 -18.58 29.44
C PHE A 117 -10.44 -19.61 30.20
N VAL A 118 -10.22 -19.33 31.45
CA VAL A 118 -9.65 -20.22 32.46
C VAL A 118 -10.62 -20.27 33.63
N THR A 119 -10.53 -21.34 34.41
CA THR A 119 -11.37 -21.54 35.62
C THR A 119 -10.44 -21.86 36.77
N GLU A 120 -10.61 -21.16 37.89
CA GLU A 120 -9.84 -21.47 39.10
C GLU A 120 -10.02 -22.94 39.48
N ASP A 121 -9.00 -23.48 40.12
CA ASP A 121 -8.90 -24.85 40.61
C ASP A 121 -9.07 -25.98 39.57
N THR A 122 -9.68 -25.71 38.42
CA THR A 122 -10.01 -26.75 37.44
C THR A 122 -9.35 -26.59 36.08
N LEU A 123 -9.33 -25.39 35.52
CA LEU A 123 -8.69 -25.06 34.22
C LEU A 123 -7.74 -23.89 34.40
N THR A 124 -6.62 -24.08 35.04
CA THR A 124 -5.64 -23.04 35.37
C THR A 124 -4.64 -22.76 34.26
N VAL A 125 -4.60 -23.60 33.22
CA VAL A 125 -3.73 -23.43 32.04
C VAL A 125 -4.55 -23.51 30.79
N LEU A 126 -4.46 -22.48 29.94
CA LEU A 126 -5.06 -22.41 28.62
C LEU A 126 -3.97 -22.44 27.58
N ASN A 127 -4.05 -23.39 26.65
CA ASN A 127 -3.25 -23.39 25.42
C ASN A 127 -4.15 -23.06 24.23
N GLY A 128 -3.64 -22.24 23.32
CA GLY A 128 -4.38 -21.82 22.15
C GLY A 128 -3.48 -21.26 21.05
N ALA A 129 -4.11 -20.69 20.04
CA ALA A 129 -3.43 -19.94 19.01
C ALA A 129 -4.18 -18.63 18.76
N LEU A 130 -3.43 -17.57 18.49
CA LEU A 130 -3.98 -16.30 18.07
C LEU A 130 -4.52 -16.40 16.64
N SER A 131 -5.40 -15.49 16.26
CA SER A 131 -5.85 -15.36 14.88
C SER A 131 -4.66 -15.10 13.96
N THR A 132 -4.65 -15.69 12.76
CA THR A 132 -3.59 -15.44 11.78
C THR A 132 -3.55 -13.96 11.44
N PRO A 133 -2.38 -13.31 11.54
CA PRO A 133 -2.24 -11.93 11.13
C PRO A 133 -2.33 -11.83 9.60
N THR A 134 -2.77 -10.69 9.11
CA THR A 134 -2.83 -10.36 7.67
C THR A 134 -2.08 -9.08 7.41
N ASP A 135 -1.44 -8.99 6.25
CA ASP A 135 -0.74 -7.82 5.78
C ASP A 135 -1.29 -7.43 4.40
N PRO A 136 -1.51 -6.14 4.11
CA PRO A 136 -1.80 -5.68 2.75
C PRO A 136 -0.64 -5.98 1.79
N ASP A 137 0.62 -5.82 2.22
CA ASP A 137 1.81 -6.10 1.42
C ASP A 137 1.89 -7.58 1.06
N THR A 138 1.75 -7.89 -0.23
CA THR A 138 1.54 -9.28 -0.70
C THR A 138 2.71 -10.22 -0.46
N HIS A 139 3.92 -9.68 -0.26
CA HIS A 139 5.13 -10.46 -0.02
C HIS A 139 5.59 -10.46 1.44
N ASP A 140 4.91 -9.70 2.30
CA ASP A 140 5.20 -9.67 3.72
C ASP A 140 4.54 -10.85 4.45
N ILE A 141 5.32 -11.46 5.34
CA ILE A 141 4.84 -12.56 6.17
C ILE A 141 4.89 -12.08 7.63
N PRO A 142 3.77 -11.56 8.15
CA PRO A 142 3.74 -11.08 9.52
C PRO A 142 3.91 -12.22 10.52
N VAL A 143 4.73 -11.99 11.54
CA VAL A 143 4.99 -12.93 12.62
C VAL A 143 4.74 -12.28 13.97
N PHE A 144 4.38 -13.07 14.97
CA PHE A 144 4.21 -12.56 16.32
C PHE A 144 5.55 -12.30 16.99
N VAL A 145 5.62 -11.23 17.78
CA VAL A 145 6.73 -11.01 18.70
C VAL A 145 6.57 -11.94 19.90
N ALA A 146 7.45 -12.91 20.00
CA ALA A 146 7.39 -13.90 21.07
C ALA A 146 7.53 -13.24 22.47
N LYS A 147 6.79 -13.76 23.44
CA LYS A 147 6.79 -13.32 24.83
C LYS A 147 6.96 -14.52 25.75
N THR A 148 7.82 -14.41 26.74
CA THR A 148 8.08 -15.52 27.69
C THR A 148 7.60 -15.11 29.08
N ALA A 149 6.61 -15.81 29.57
CA ALA A 149 6.01 -15.64 30.92
C ALA A 149 5.73 -14.15 31.25
N GLU A 150 5.20 -13.39 30.27
CA GLU A 150 4.80 -12.00 30.48
C GLU A 150 3.69 -11.94 31.54
N THR A 151 3.94 -11.21 32.60
CA THR A 151 3.03 -11.15 33.75
C THR A 151 1.83 -10.25 33.44
N GLY A 152 0.65 -10.82 33.45
CA GLY A 152 -0.64 -10.13 33.47
C GLY A 152 -1.16 -9.93 34.89
N LEU A 153 -2.36 -9.36 35.01
CA LEU A 153 -2.96 -9.07 36.31
C LEU A 153 -3.24 -10.33 37.13
N TYR A 154 -3.70 -11.41 36.51
CA TYR A 154 -4.13 -12.64 37.16
C TYR A 154 -3.33 -13.89 36.76
N GLY A 155 -2.29 -13.74 35.98
CA GLY A 155 -1.50 -14.85 35.48
C GLY A 155 -0.36 -14.43 34.59
N SER A 156 0.18 -15.38 33.83
CA SER A 156 1.27 -15.14 32.89
C SER A 156 0.98 -15.70 31.50
N LEU A 157 1.45 -15.01 30.47
CA LEU A 157 1.31 -15.39 29.07
C LEU A 157 2.68 -15.73 28.48
N THR A 158 2.78 -16.87 27.84
CA THR A 158 3.87 -17.20 26.91
C THR A 158 3.29 -17.24 25.50
N LEU A 159 3.82 -16.42 24.59
CA LEU A 159 3.44 -16.38 23.18
C LEU A 159 4.65 -16.76 22.32
N ARG A 160 4.45 -17.62 21.34
CA ARG A 160 5.47 -18.00 20.37
C ARG A 160 5.29 -17.23 19.06
N ALA A 161 6.36 -17.16 18.27
CA ALA A 161 6.34 -16.46 16.98
C ALA A 161 5.34 -17.05 15.97
N ASP A 162 4.95 -18.31 16.14
CA ASP A 162 3.92 -18.98 15.34
C ASP A 162 2.47 -18.66 15.78
N GLY A 163 2.30 -17.80 16.79
CA GLY A 163 1.01 -17.42 17.34
C GLY A 163 0.45 -18.40 18.37
N THR A 164 1.10 -19.54 18.63
CA THR A 164 0.67 -20.41 19.72
C THR A 164 0.98 -19.81 21.08
N TYR A 165 0.07 -19.95 22.03
CA TYR A 165 0.25 -19.39 23.35
C TYR A 165 -0.13 -20.36 24.47
N THR A 166 0.45 -20.09 25.63
CA THR A 166 0.07 -20.70 26.90
C THR A 166 -0.20 -19.59 27.92
N TYR A 167 -1.40 -19.53 28.45
CA TYR A 167 -1.72 -18.68 29.60
C TYR A 167 -1.82 -19.54 30.83
N THR A 168 -1.17 -19.11 31.91
CA THR A 168 -1.21 -19.79 33.22
C THR A 168 -1.81 -18.83 34.24
N LEU A 169 -2.95 -19.20 34.79
CA LEU A 169 -3.62 -18.46 35.85
C LEU A 169 -2.81 -18.56 37.16
N ASN A 170 -2.66 -17.47 37.86
CA ASN A 170 -2.11 -17.48 39.20
C ASN A 170 -3.21 -17.91 40.21
N ASN A 171 -3.42 -19.21 40.28
CA ASN A 171 -4.49 -19.80 41.10
C ASN A 171 -4.32 -19.57 42.61
N SER A 172 -3.17 -19.13 43.08
CA SER A 172 -2.93 -18.82 44.50
C SER A 172 -3.31 -17.38 44.89
N MET A 173 -3.73 -16.56 43.92
CA MET A 173 -4.12 -15.20 44.17
C MET A 173 -5.48 -15.10 44.89
N ASN A 174 -5.55 -14.34 45.98
CA ASN A 174 -6.81 -14.16 46.73
C ASN A 174 -7.96 -13.61 45.85
N ALA A 175 -7.62 -12.76 44.87
CA ALA A 175 -8.61 -12.22 43.94
C ALA A 175 -9.14 -13.26 42.95
N VAL A 176 -8.38 -14.31 42.67
CA VAL A 176 -8.79 -15.46 41.85
C VAL A 176 -9.61 -16.43 42.71
N GLN A 177 -9.09 -16.78 43.88
CA GLN A 177 -9.74 -17.71 44.82
C GLN A 177 -11.05 -17.16 45.42
N GLY A 178 -11.32 -15.88 45.26
CA GLY A 178 -12.55 -15.24 45.75
C GLY A 178 -13.66 -15.16 44.72
N LEU A 179 -13.46 -15.74 43.50
CA LEU A 179 -14.48 -15.75 42.47
C LEU A 179 -15.59 -16.74 42.81
N GLY A 180 -16.84 -16.34 42.65
CA GLY A 180 -18.00 -17.22 42.79
C GLY A 180 -18.40 -17.87 41.47
N GLN A 181 -19.35 -18.80 41.52
CA GLN A 181 -19.85 -19.46 40.34
C GLN A 181 -20.49 -18.46 39.36
N GLY A 182 -19.88 -18.31 38.17
CA GLY A 182 -20.36 -17.39 37.11
C GLY A 182 -19.73 -16.01 37.14
N GLU A 183 -18.69 -15.78 37.94
CA GLU A 183 -17.85 -14.55 37.96
C GLU A 183 -16.57 -14.68 37.14
#